data_4ecb00e2f0975877af0d50be18eb4cf6
#
_entry.id   4ecb00e2f0975877af0d50be18eb4cf6
#
_cell.length_a   1.000
_cell.length_b   1.000
_cell.length_c   1.000
_cell.angle_alpha   90.00
_cell.angle_beta   90.00
_cell.angle_gamma   90.00
#
_symmetry.space_group_name_H-M   'P 1'
#
loop_
_entity.id
_entity.type
_entity.pdbx_description
1 polymer ?
#
loop_
_entity_poly.entity_id
_entity_poly.type
_entity_poly.pdbx_seq_one_letter_code
_entity_poly.pdbx_strand_id
1 'polypeptide(L)'
;MSNPHSQNLENLKNSEPTKSEPTQLNPIQSEPTKSLRIAIFTDVFLGIPGGIPSSIRAQKASLEALGHQVTIFCPGTPKDYMNPLTKFGANQDPSIIIVPTAKFLVNGAPFSKWTKYVTRFIEQKYPNLAETFDLFHIHYEATTSMAGLLLAKKYNIKIVQTMHGREDMAIAINVPHPFKTLAATGINLIHHATLKPITKKSPKPGHQNPEIKKSPDPDYQNAEIKNSLQPSHQNPALKNLAPTIARRQMWQMMVRQANLADQVITPSAHFAKKLQLFGVTRPISVISNGISDQEIANFTPRIRTYQDHEPLHILWFSRLSKEKRILPFLESLRIAQELEPNFRFIFTIIGDGNQMSKVRKFCRKHFDEASIKVLGTIPHQEILQKYTKDQHLSIINSYQFDTQGLTILEAAACNLPVIYADPDMSEIVPNHGGLCAKSPAPRAMAELLLKIYHQPELIQKLSQNLAASEKTYLQSHQIEKLLKLYRQLS
;
A
#
# COMPACT_ATOMS: atom_id res chain seq x y z
N MET A 1 28.40 44.86 61.05
CA MET A 1 27.14 44.33 60.49
C MET A 1 27.56 43.63 59.21
N SER A 2 27.85 42.37 59.32
CA SER A 2 28.44 41.46 58.30
C SER A 2 27.33 40.80 57.48
N ASN A 3 27.48 40.79 56.18
CA ASN A 3 26.60 40.21 55.21
C ASN A 3 27.01 38.75 54.93
N PRO A 4 26.15 37.75 55.06
CA PRO A 4 26.45 36.34 54.81
C PRO A 4 25.97 35.90 53.43
N HIS A 5 26.79 36.08 52.38
CA HIS A 5 26.54 35.49 51.04
C HIS A 5 27.85 35.16 50.32
N SER A 6 28.60 34.20 50.89
CA SER A 6 29.79 33.65 50.22
C SER A 6 30.13 32.25 50.72
N GLN A 7 29.19 31.28 50.58
CA GLN A 7 29.46 29.86 50.73
C GLN A 7 28.38 29.08 50.01
N ASN A 8 28.47 28.92 48.65
CA ASN A 8 27.76 27.91 47.88
C ASN A 8 28.19 27.94 46.40
N LEU A 9 29.49 27.95 46.12
CA LEU A 9 29.99 27.87 44.72
C LEU A 9 31.10 26.82 44.52
N GLU A 10 31.26 25.83 45.42
CA GLU A 10 32.28 24.80 45.25
C GLU A 10 31.79 23.33 45.10
N ASN A 11 30.47 23.08 44.99
CA ASN A 11 29.92 21.71 44.84
C ASN A 11 29.24 21.43 43.50
N LEU A 12 29.66 22.05 42.39
CA LEU A 12 29.15 21.81 41.04
C LEU A 12 30.24 21.45 40.05
N LYS A 13 31.26 20.70 40.48
CA LYS A 13 32.20 20.06 39.57
C LYS A 13 32.42 18.62 40.08
N ASN A 14 31.66 17.70 39.56
CA ASN A 14 31.91 16.26 39.40
C ASN A 14 30.58 15.48 39.39
N SER A 15 29.81 15.66 38.31
CA SER A 15 28.83 14.66 37.90
C SER A 15 29.15 14.29 36.47
N GLU A 16 29.82 13.17 36.27
CA GLU A 16 29.95 12.49 34.97
C GLU A 16 28.54 12.18 34.43
N PRO A 17 28.31 12.30 33.10
CA PRO A 17 27.03 11.92 32.53
C PRO A 17 26.90 10.40 32.60
N THR A 18 25.97 9.90 33.40
CA THR A 18 25.53 8.52 33.40
C THR A 18 25.11 8.13 32.00
N LYS A 19 25.85 7.24 31.37
CA LYS A 19 25.44 6.55 30.14
C LYS A 19 24.16 5.80 30.46
N SER A 20 23.05 6.26 29.93
CA SER A 20 21.82 5.48 29.87
C SER A 20 22.07 4.27 28.99
N GLU A 21 22.10 3.09 29.56
CA GLU A 21 22.07 1.83 28.84
C GLU A 21 20.79 1.79 27.97
N PRO A 22 20.88 1.22 26.75
CA PRO A 22 19.68 1.06 25.92
C PRO A 22 18.73 0.10 26.65
N THR A 23 17.54 0.58 26.92
CA THR A 23 16.44 -0.20 27.49
C THR A 23 16.22 -1.42 26.60
N GLN A 24 16.70 -2.58 27.02
CA GLN A 24 16.34 -3.85 26.42
C GLN A 24 14.82 -4.00 26.61
N LEU A 25 14.08 -3.94 25.52
CA LEU A 25 12.69 -4.38 25.48
C LEU A 25 12.66 -5.85 25.89
N ASN A 26 12.21 -6.12 27.09
CA ASN A 26 11.96 -7.48 27.54
C ASN A 26 11.02 -8.14 26.55
N PRO A 27 11.34 -9.32 26.00
CA PRO A 27 10.42 -10.06 25.18
C PRO A 27 9.18 -10.37 26.04
N ILE A 28 8.01 -9.94 25.57
CA ILE A 28 6.74 -10.31 26.15
C ILE A 28 6.71 -11.84 26.16
N GLN A 29 6.78 -12.44 27.36
CA GLN A 29 6.54 -13.87 27.55
C GLN A 29 5.06 -14.13 27.27
N SER A 30 4.73 -14.29 25.98
CA SER A 30 3.44 -14.86 25.57
C SER A 30 3.53 -16.38 25.74
N GLU A 31 2.45 -16.99 26.28
CA GLU A 31 2.27 -18.44 26.26
C GLU A 31 2.68 -19.03 24.89
N PRO A 32 3.19 -20.28 24.83
CA PRO A 32 3.59 -20.87 23.57
C PRO A 32 2.40 -20.96 22.62
N THR A 33 2.24 -19.94 21.80
CA THR A 33 1.16 -19.88 20.83
C THR A 33 1.45 -20.86 19.70
N LYS A 34 0.49 -21.71 19.38
CA LYS A 34 0.59 -22.70 18.30
C LYS A 34 1.13 -22.05 17.03
N SER A 35 2.22 -22.60 16.50
CA SER A 35 2.78 -22.18 15.20
C SER A 35 1.77 -22.47 14.09
N LEU A 36 1.50 -21.47 13.24
CA LEU A 36 0.61 -21.60 12.09
C LEU A 36 1.42 -21.90 10.82
N ARG A 37 0.85 -22.74 9.96
CA ARG A 37 1.37 -23.06 8.62
C ARG A 37 0.50 -22.35 7.59
N ILE A 38 1.03 -21.29 7.00
CA ILE A 38 0.28 -20.34 6.18
C ILE A 38 0.73 -20.48 4.72
N ALA A 39 -0.22 -20.69 3.81
CA ALA A 39 0.02 -20.61 2.38
C ALA A 39 -0.43 -19.25 1.83
N ILE A 40 0.48 -18.48 1.27
CA ILE A 40 0.20 -17.21 0.59
C ILE A 40 0.11 -17.45 -0.91
N PHE A 41 -0.96 -17.00 -1.55
CA PHE A 41 -1.17 -17.05 -2.99
C PHE A 41 -1.18 -15.65 -3.57
N THR A 42 -0.33 -15.38 -4.54
CA THR A 42 -0.28 -14.08 -5.20
C THR A 42 -0.01 -14.23 -6.70
N ASP A 43 -0.59 -13.35 -7.50
CA ASP A 43 -0.33 -13.25 -8.93
C ASP A 43 0.80 -12.26 -9.25
N VAL A 44 1.35 -11.62 -8.23
CA VAL A 44 2.44 -10.66 -8.37
C VAL A 44 3.78 -11.37 -8.16
N PHE A 45 4.68 -11.19 -9.13
CA PHE A 45 6.06 -11.64 -8.99
C PHE A 45 6.78 -10.86 -7.87
N LEU A 46 7.33 -11.57 -6.90
CA LEU A 46 7.92 -10.94 -5.70
C LEU A 46 9.24 -10.20 -5.97
N GLY A 47 9.89 -10.46 -7.09
CA GLY A 47 11.16 -9.85 -7.46
C GLY A 47 11.06 -8.43 -8.04
N ILE A 48 9.87 -7.90 -8.29
CA ILE A 48 9.70 -6.55 -8.82
C ILE A 48 9.45 -5.53 -7.70
N PRO A 49 9.89 -4.26 -7.88
CA PRO A 49 9.53 -3.18 -6.97
C PRO A 49 8.02 -2.88 -6.99
N GLY A 50 7.43 -2.64 -5.82
CA GLY A 50 6.02 -2.26 -5.72
C GLY A 50 5.43 -2.51 -4.35
N GLY A 51 4.33 -1.85 -4.03
CA GLY A 51 3.68 -1.92 -2.72
C GLY A 51 3.24 -3.34 -2.35
N ILE A 52 2.59 -4.07 -3.26
CA ILE A 52 2.10 -5.44 -2.99
C ILE A 52 3.26 -6.42 -2.75
N PRO A 53 4.28 -6.53 -3.64
CA PRO A 53 5.43 -7.41 -3.39
C PRO A 53 6.15 -7.08 -2.08
N SER A 54 6.35 -5.80 -1.76
CA SER A 54 7.00 -5.37 -0.53
C SER A 54 6.19 -5.74 0.71
N SER A 55 4.87 -5.53 0.68
CA SER A 55 3.96 -5.93 1.76
C SER A 55 3.99 -7.44 2.01
N ILE A 56 3.92 -8.28 0.96
CA ILE A 56 3.95 -9.74 1.10
C ILE A 56 5.29 -10.22 1.68
N ARG A 57 6.42 -9.65 1.23
CA ARG A 57 7.74 -9.98 1.77
C ARG A 57 7.88 -9.60 3.24
N ALA A 58 7.46 -8.39 3.61
CA ALA A 58 7.49 -7.92 4.99
C ALA A 58 6.60 -8.79 5.89
N GLN A 59 5.41 -9.16 5.41
CA GLN A 59 4.49 -10.03 6.10
C GLN A 59 5.07 -11.43 6.35
N LYS A 60 5.68 -12.05 5.31
CA LYS A 60 6.38 -13.33 5.43
C LYS A 60 7.50 -13.25 6.48
N ALA A 61 8.40 -12.28 6.35
CA ALA A 61 9.53 -12.13 7.25
C ALA A 61 9.10 -11.94 8.72
N SER A 62 8.06 -11.15 8.95
CA SER A 62 7.52 -10.92 10.31
C SER A 62 6.83 -12.16 10.87
N LEU A 63 6.07 -12.90 10.08
CA LEU A 63 5.41 -14.14 10.52
C LEU A 63 6.45 -15.22 10.88
N GLU A 64 7.49 -15.37 10.06
CA GLU A 64 8.57 -16.33 10.31
C GLU A 64 9.41 -15.96 11.52
N ALA A 65 9.69 -14.67 11.73
CA ALA A 65 10.37 -14.19 12.94
C ALA A 65 9.57 -14.48 14.23
N LEU A 66 8.25 -14.62 14.13
CA LEU A 66 7.35 -15.01 15.22
C LEU A 66 7.12 -16.54 15.31
N GLY A 67 7.88 -17.34 14.55
CA GLY A 67 7.85 -18.81 14.61
C GLY A 67 6.75 -19.49 13.79
N HIS A 68 6.09 -18.77 12.89
CA HIS A 68 5.12 -19.33 11.95
C HIS A 68 5.82 -19.83 10.68
N GLN A 69 5.20 -20.76 9.96
CA GLN A 69 5.69 -21.27 8.68
C GLN A 69 4.91 -20.62 7.53
N VAL A 70 5.60 -19.99 6.58
CA VAL A 70 4.97 -19.32 5.46
C VAL A 70 5.48 -19.87 4.15
N THR A 71 4.57 -20.40 3.33
CA THR A 71 4.85 -20.82 1.95
C THR A 71 4.17 -19.85 0.98
N ILE A 72 4.90 -19.31 0.01
CA ILE A 72 4.36 -18.39 -0.99
C ILE A 72 4.29 -19.08 -2.36
N PHE A 73 3.12 -19.04 -2.99
CA PHE A 73 2.89 -19.47 -4.36
C PHE A 73 2.77 -18.22 -5.26
N CYS A 74 3.69 -18.04 -6.19
CA CYS A 74 3.72 -16.88 -7.09
C CYS A 74 4.25 -17.24 -8.49
N PRO A 75 3.90 -16.44 -9.54
CA PRO A 75 4.54 -16.58 -10.85
C PRO A 75 6.00 -16.12 -10.80
N GLY A 76 6.79 -16.58 -11.76
CA GLY A 76 8.17 -16.14 -11.96
C GLY A 76 8.98 -17.16 -12.75
N THR A 77 10.16 -16.78 -13.22
CA THR A 77 11.10 -17.64 -13.88
C THR A 77 12.37 -17.81 -13.05
N PRO A 78 13.13 -18.91 -13.19
CA PRO A 78 14.42 -19.06 -12.48
C PRO A 78 15.39 -17.93 -12.76
N LYS A 79 15.35 -17.31 -13.94
CA LYS A 79 16.20 -16.15 -14.29
C LYS A 79 15.83 -14.90 -13.50
N ASP A 80 14.54 -14.70 -13.21
CA ASP A 80 14.05 -13.54 -12.45
C ASP A 80 14.49 -13.62 -10.99
N TYR A 81 14.68 -14.83 -10.46
CA TYR A 81 15.18 -15.06 -9.11
C TYR A 81 16.70 -14.90 -8.97
N MET A 82 17.43 -15.00 -10.05
CA MET A 82 18.88 -14.84 -10.06
C MET A 82 19.33 -13.38 -10.19
N ASN A 83 18.40 -12.44 -10.32
CA ASN A 83 18.74 -11.02 -10.38
C ASN A 83 19.24 -10.56 -8.99
N PRO A 84 20.51 -10.10 -8.86
CA PRO A 84 21.08 -9.69 -7.57
C PRO A 84 20.34 -8.50 -6.92
N LEU A 85 19.58 -7.71 -7.67
CA LEU A 85 18.73 -6.64 -7.15
C LEU A 85 17.51 -7.16 -6.40
N THR A 86 17.12 -8.41 -6.59
CA THR A 86 15.89 -8.95 -5.99
C THR A 86 16.10 -9.71 -4.69
N LYS A 87 17.35 -10.10 -4.34
CA LYS A 87 17.72 -10.89 -3.15
C LYS A 87 16.87 -12.16 -2.90
N PHE A 88 15.99 -12.53 -3.84
CA PHE A 88 15.08 -13.66 -3.75
C PHE A 88 15.36 -14.63 -4.89
N GLY A 89 16.38 -15.44 -4.72
CA GLY A 89 16.59 -16.59 -5.61
C GLY A 89 15.85 -17.80 -5.07
N ALA A 90 15.27 -18.64 -5.96
CA ALA A 90 14.67 -19.93 -5.60
C ALA A 90 15.65 -20.82 -4.80
N ASN A 91 16.95 -20.60 -4.95
CA ASN A 91 18.01 -21.27 -4.19
C ASN A 91 18.23 -20.66 -2.78
N GLN A 92 17.61 -19.51 -2.46
CA GLN A 92 17.80 -18.80 -1.20
C GLN A 92 16.61 -18.91 -0.24
N ASP A 93 15.40 -19.15 -0.78
CA ASP A 93 14.20 -19.32 0.03
C ASP A 93 13.32 -20.45 -0.53
N PRO A 94 13.47 -21.67 0.00
CA PRO A 94 12.72 -22.84 -0.48
C PRO A 94 11.21 -22.77 -0.20
N SER A 95 10.77 -21.83 0.62
CA SER A 95 9.34 -21.61 0.90
C SER A 95 8.64 -20.75 -0.17
N ILE A 96 9.39 -20.16 -1.11
CA ILE A 96 8.81 -19.44 -2.27
C ILE A 96 8.70 -20.43 -3.44
N ILE A 97 7.48 -20.83 -3.75
CA ILE A 97 7.15 -21.82 -4.78
C ILE A 97 6.74 -21.11 -6.06
N ILE A 98 7.53 -21.28 -7.12
CA ILE A 98 7.17 -20.78 -8.43
C ILE A 98 6.14 -21.71 -9.04
N VAL A 99 4.98 -21.15 -9.34
CA VAL A 99 3.93 -21.86 -10.06
C VAL A 99 4.19 -21.88 -11.56
N PRO A 100 3.58 -22.83 -12.32
CA PRO A 100 3.70 -22.85 -13.78
C PRO A 100 3.41 -21.49 -14.40
N THR A 101 4.42 -20.89 -15.02
CA THR A 101 4.40 -19.52 -15.56
C THR A 101 4.27 -19.53 -17.08
N ALA A 102 3.57 -18.55 -17.65
CA ALA A 102 3.46 -18.34 -19.08
C ALA A 102 4.80 -17.88 -19.68
N LYS A 103 5.01 -18.16 -20.97
CA LYS A 103 6.25 -17.76 -21.66
C LYS A 103 6.30 -16.27 -22.02
N PHE A 104 5.18 -15.55 -21.89
CA PHE A 104 5.07 -14.12 -22.20
C PHE A 104 4.90 -13.30 -20.92
N LEU A 105 5.29 -12.04 -20.98
CA LEU A 105 5.15 -11.07 -19.90
C LEU A 105 3.88 -10.24 -20.11
N VAL A 106 3.20 -9.91 -19.03
CA VAL A 106 2.09 -8.94 -19.03
C VAL A 106 2.58 -7.67 -18.34
N ASN A 107 2.61 -6.57 -19.08
CA ASN A 107 3.19 -5.30 -18.60
C ASN A 107 4.61 -5.45 -18.01
N GLY A 108 5.43 -6.32 -18.62
CA GLY A 108 6.80 -6.57 -18.17
C GLY A 108 6.93 -7.52 -16.98
N ALA A 109 5.83 -8.04 -16.42
CA ALA A 109 5.84 -8.96 -15.31
C ALA A 109 5.50 -10.40 -15.73
N PRO A 110 6.09 -11.42 -15.09
CA PRO A 110 5.69 -12.82 -15.27
C PRO A 110 4.23 -13.04 -14.87
N PHE A 111 3.57 -13.94 -15.58
CA PHE A 111 2.16 -14.28 -15.36
C PHE A 111 1.99 -15.80 -15.30
N SER A 112 1.22 -16.31 -14.35
CA SER A 112 1.01 -17.76 -14.22
C SER A 112 0.17 -18.32 -15.37
N LYS A 113 0.36 -19.62 -15.69
CA LYS A 113 -0.49 -20.35 -16.62
C LYS A 113 -1.93 -20.41 -16.09
N TRP A 114 -2.85 -20.95 -16.91
CA TRP A 114 -4.25 -21.15 -16.53
C TRP A 114 -4.39 -21.85 -15.17
N THR A 115 -5.35 -21.42 -14.38
CA THR A 115 -5.62 -21.88 -13.01
C THR A 115 -5.58 -23.40 -12.84
N LYS A 116 -6.11 -24.18 -13.81
CA LYS A 116 -6.09 -25.66 -13.80
C LYS A 116 -4.67 -26.26 -13.77
N TYR A 117 -3.69 -25.61 -14.38
CA TYR A 117 -2.30 -26.10 -14.34
C TYR A 117 -1.63 -25.75 -13.02
N VAL A 118 -1.99 -24.59 -12.45
CA VAL A 118 -1.49 -24.15 -11.15
C VAL A 118 -2.06 -25.05 -10.04
N THR A 119 -3.38 -25.31 -10.03
CA THR A 119 -3.98 -26.24 -9.05
C THR A 119 -3.35 -27.62 -9.11
N ARG A 120 -3.25 -28.22 -10.31
CA ARG A 120 -2.65 -29.55 -10.48
C ARG A 120 -1.19 -29.60 -9.99
N PHE A 121 -0.40 -28.58 -10.30
CA PHE A 121 0.98 -28.49 -9.85
C PHE A 121 1.08 -28.45 -8.31
N ILE A 122 0.23 -27.67 -7.65
CA ILE A 122 0.22 -27.54 -6.20
C ILE A 122 -0.21 -28.85 -5.53
N GLU A 123 -1.25 -29.52 -6.04
CA GLU A 123 -1.71 -30.83 -5.56
C GLU A 123 -0.65 -31.92 -5.71
N GLN A 124 0.11 -31.92 -6.81
CA GLN A 124 1.22 -32.85 -6.99
C GLN A 124 2.38 -32.61 -6.03
N LYS A 125 2.65 -31.33 -5.72
CA LYS A 125 3.73 -30.95 -4.79
C LYS A 125 3.33 -31.15 -3.32
N TYR A 126 2.06 -30.96 -2.99
CA TYR A 126 1.50 -31.08 -1.65
C TYR A 126 0.25 -31.97 -1.67
N PRO A 127 0.40 -33.31 -1.63
CA PRO A 127 -0.75 -34.22 -1.72
C PRO A 127 -1.78 -34.05 -0.59
N ASN A 128 -1.32 -33.68 0.61
CA ASN A 128 -2.14 -33.52 1.83
C ASN A 128 -2.23 -32.05 2.24
N LEU A 129 -2.84 -31.20 1.40
CA LEU A 129 -2.92 -29.75 1.61
C LEU A 129 -3.54 -29.38 2.97
N ALA A 130 -4.61 -30.04 3.40
CA ALA A 130 -5.28 -29.77 4.67
C ALA A 130 -4.43 -30.13 5.89
N GLU A 131 -3.51 -31.09 5.75
CA GLU A 131 -2.55 -31.44 6.81
C GLU A 131 -1.30 -30.57 6.76
N THR A 132 -1.01 -29.97 5.59
CA THR A 132 0.18 -29.16 5.38
C THR A 132 -0.03 -27.71 5.81
N PHE A 133 -1.21 -27.15 5.59
CA PHE A 133 -1.52 -25.74 5.83
C PHE A 133 -2.76 -25.57 6.71
N ASP A 134 -2.65 -24.68 7.66
CA ASP A 134 -3.76 -24.33 8.57
C ASP A 134 -4.69 -23.28 7.92
N LEU A 135 -4.13 -22.42 7.03
CA LEU A 135 -4.91 -21.36 6.41
C LEU A 135 -4.28 -20.93 5.07
N PHE A 136 -5.13 -20.46 4.14
CA PHE A 136 -4.72 -19.83 2.87
C PHE A 136 -4.97 -18.33 2.93
N HIS A 137 -3.93 -17.54 2.63
CA HIS A 137 -4.03 -16.10 2.47
C HIS A 137 -3.84 -15.72 1.01
N ILE A 138 -4.87 -15.15 0.41
CA ILE A 138 -4.93 -14.82 -1.00
C ILE A 138 -4.64 -13.32 -1.18
N HIS A 139 -3.69 -12.99 -2.04
CA HIS A 139 -3.35 -11.61 -2.40
C HIS A 139 -3.48 -11.43 -3.91
N TYR A 140 -4.47 -10.74 -4.35
CA TYR A 140 -4.77 -10.49 -5.77
C TYR A 140 -5.94 -11.32 -6.32
N GLU A 141 -6.29 -11.14 -7.62
CA GLU A 141 -7.54 -11.66 -8.19
C GLU A 141 -7.36 -12.36 -9.56
N ALA A 142 -6.18 -12.95 -9.82
CA ALA A 142 -5.92 -13.64 -11.09
C ALA A 142 -5.67 -15.15 -10.88
N THR A 143 -4.93 -15.76 -11.77
CA THR A 143 -4.86 -17.22 -11.93
C THR A 143 -4.30 -17.99 -10.73
N THR A 144 -3.24 -17.50 -10.08
CA THR A 144 -2.66 -18.14 -8.88
C THR A 144 -3.60 -17.97 -7.68
N SER A 145 -4.16 -16.80 -7.51
CA SER A 145 -5.15 -16.49 -6.48
C SER A 145 -6.41 -17.33 -6.63
N MET A 146 -6.94 -17.47 -7.84
CA MET A 146 -8.06 -18.39 -8.12
C MET A 146 -7.71 -19.85 -7.84
N ALA A 147 -6.47 -20.29 -8.10
CA ALA A 147 -6.04 -21.65 -7.76
C ALA A 147 -6.09 -21.87 -6.24
N GLY A 148 -5.59 -20.91 -5.44
CA GLY A 148 -5.69 -20.96 -3.99
C GLY A 148 -7.14 -21.07 -3.51
N LEU A 149 -8.06 -20.27 -4.05
CA LEU A 149 -9.49 -20.35 -3.72
C LEU A 149 -10.11 -21.72 -4.04
N LEU A 150 -9.85 -22.26 -5.23
CA LEU A 150 -10.37 -23.56 -5.63
C LEU A 150 -9.84 -24.67 -4.73
N LEU A 151 -8.55 -24.65 -4.41
CA LEU A 151 -7.92 -25.63 -3.52
C LEU A 151 -8.44 -25.50 -2.10
N ALA A 152 -8.54 -24.29 -1.55
CA ALA A 152 -9.05 -24.06 -0.21
C ALA A 152 -10.49 -24.59 -0.06
N LYS A 153 -11.36 -24.32 -1.03
CA LYS A 153 -12.75 -24.84 -1.01
C LYS A 153 -12.82 -26.37 -1.23
N LYS A 154 -11.91 -26.95 -2.01
CA LYS A 154 -11.83 -28.40 -2.23
C LYS A 154 -11.41 -29.13 -0.94
N TYR A 155 -10.43 -28.59 -0.23
CA TYR A 155 -9.83 -29.21 0.95
C TYR A 155 -10.35 -28.64 2.29
N ASN A 156 -11.38 -27.78 2.23
CA ASN A 156 -12.00 -27.13 3.40
C ASN A 156 -11.02 -26.37 4.28
N ILE A 157 -10.07 -25.65 3.65
CA ILE A 157 -9.08 -24.80 4.31
C ILE A 157 -9.65 -23.38 4.43
N LYS A 158 -9.43 -22.71 5.55
CA LYS A 158 -9.88 -21.33 5.78
C LYS A 158 -9.18 -20.33 4.83
N ILE A 159 -9.91 -19.32 4.42
CA ILE A 159 -9.46 -18.33 3.43
C ILE A 159 -9.49 -16.93 4.01
N VAL A 160 -8.33 -16.27 3.99
CA VAL A 160 -8.20 -14.83 4.14
C VAL A 160 -7.91 -14.23 2.76
N GLN A 161 -8.63 -13.17 2.39
CA GLN A 161 -8.40 -12.46 1.12
C GLN A 161 -7.99 -11.02 1.40
N THR A 162 -6.77 -10.62 1.03
CA THR A 162 -6.39 -9.20 1.03
C THR A 162 -6.68 -8.57 -0.33
N MET A 163 -7.51 -7.52 -0.31
CA MET A 163 -7.85 -6.70 -1.46
C MET A 163 -6.90 -5.51 -1.53
N HIS A 164 -5.95 -5.55 -2.47
CA HIS A 164 -4.89 -4.55 -2.57
C HIS A 164 -5.17 -3.42 -3.55
N GLY A 165 -5.92 -3.68 -4.61
CA GLY A 165 -5.93 -2.84 -5.80
C GLY A 165 -7.31 -2.38 -6.26
N ARG A 166 -7.27 -1.38 -7.12
CA ARG A 166 -8.39 -0.82 -7.85
C ARG A 166 -8.34 -1.34 -9.29
N GLU A 167 -8.68 -2.63 -9.49
CA GLU A 167 -8.65 -3.27 -10.81
C GLU A 167 -9.56 -2.57 -11.82
N ASP A 168 -10.64 -1.96 -11.33
CA ASP A 168 -11.54 -1.12 -12.13
C ASP A 168 -10.82 0.11 -12.70
N MET A 169 -9.93 0.71 -11.92
CA MET A 169 -9.13 1.85 -12.37
C MET A 169 -7.92 1.40 -13.21
N ALA A 170 -7.32 0.26 -12.87
CA ALA A 170 -6.20 -0.29 -13.64
C ALA A 170 -6.60 -0.53 -15.10
N ILE A 171 -7.76 -1.15 -15.35
CA ILE A 171 -8.27 -1.36 -16.71
C ILE A 171 -8.68 -0.05 -17.38
N ALA A 172 -9.29 0.87 -16.63
CA ALA A 172 -9.71 2.17 -17.16
C ALA A 172 -8.54 3.03 -17.64
N ILE A 173 -7.37 2.93 -17.00
CA ILE A 173 -6.21 3.75 -17.29
C ILE A 173 -5.29 3.09 -18.32
N ASN A 174 -5.07 1.78 -18.20
CA ASN A 174 -4.01 1.09 -18.95
C ASN A 174 -4.48 0.43 -20.25
N VAL A 175 -5.77 0.12 -20.39
CA VAL A 175 -6.30 -0.45 -21.63
C VAL A 175 -6.78 0.69 -22.56
N PRO A 176 -6.32 0.75 -23.83
CA PRO A 176 -6.77 1.75 -24.77
C PRO A 176 -8.26 1.63 -25.10
N HIS A 177 -8.91 2.77 -25.33
CA HIS A 177 -10.24 2.78 -25.98
C HIS A 177 -10.10 2.37 -27.46
N PRO A 178 -10.97 1.52 -28.03
CA PRO A 178 -12.27 1.04 -27.51
C PRO A 178 -12.22 -0.31 -26.77
N PHE A 179 -11.04 -0.89 -26.56
CA PHE A 179 -10.89 -2.27 -26.07
C PHE A 179 -11.20 -2.49 -24.58
N LYS A 180 -11.35 -1.43 -23.79
CA LYS A 180 -11.58 -1.51 -22.32
C LYS A 180 -12.73 -2.42 -21.94
N THR A 181 -13.90 -2.24 -22.57
CA THR A 181 -15.10 -3.01 -22.26
C THR A 181 -14.93 -4.48 -22.64
N LEU A 182 -14.36 -4.75 -23.82
CA LEU A 182 -14.12 -6.13 -24.27
C LEU A 182 -13.14 -6.85 -23.33
N ALA A 183 -12.03 -6.21 -22.99
CA ALA A 183 -11.02 -6.77 -22.07
C ALA A 183 -11.63 -7.05 -20.68
N ALA A 184 -12.33 -6.07 -20.10
CA ALA A 184 -12.96 -6.22 -18.78
C ALA A 184 -14.02 -7.33 -18.78
N THR A 185 -14.85 -7.40 -19.83
CA THR A 185 -15.89 -8.44 -19.96
C THR A 185 -15.24 -9.81 -20.10
N GLY A 186 -14.21 -9.95 -20.94
CA GLY A 186 -13.47 -11.19 -21.12
C GLY A 186 -12.82 -11.69 -19.81
N ILE A 187 -12.14 -10.79 -19.09
CA ILE A 187 -11.53 -11.09 -17.79
C ILE A 187 -12.60 -11.55 -16.79
N ASN A 188 -13.71 -10.81 -16.66
CA ASN A 188 -14.79 -11.16 -15.74
C ASN A 188 -15.46 -12.48 -16.09
N LEU A 189 -15.66 -12.79 -17.37
CA LEU A 189 -16.23 -14.06 -17.82
C LEU A 189 -15.30 -15.25 -17.52
N ILE A 190 -14.00 -15.12 -17.80
CA ILE A 190 -13.00 -16.15 -17.49
C ILE A 190 -12.95 -16.39 -15.97
N HIS A 191 -12.90 -15.32 -15.17
CA HIS A 191 -12.92 -15.41 -13.72
C HIS A 191 -14.19 -16.08 -13.21
N HIS A 192 -15.37 -15.69 -13.74
CA HIS A 192 -16.64 -16.31 -13.38
C HIS A 192 -16.67 -17.79 -13.73
N ALA A 193 -16.28 -18.16 -14.96
CA ALA A 193 -16.25 -19.56 -15.41
C ALA A 193 -15.30 -20.42 -14.55
N THR A 194 -14.13 -19.88 -14.21
CA THR A 194 -13.13 -20.56 -13.37
C THR A 194 -13.65 -20.85 -11.96
N LEU A 195 -14.32 -19.89 -11.33
CA LEU A 195 -14.82 -20.02 -9.95
C LEU A 195 -16.25 -20.59 -9.84
N LYS A 196 -16.94 -20.82 -10.97
CA LYS A 196 -18.31 -21.38 -10.99
C LYS A 196 -18.47 -22.67 -10.15
N PRO A 197 -17.52 -23.62 -10.12
CA PRO A 197 -17.67 -24.84 -9.34
C PRO A 197 -17.86 -24.60 -7.85
N ILE A 198 -17.24 -23.54 -7.29
CA ILE A 198 -17.30 -23.23 -5.86
C ILE A 198 -18.38 -22.19 -5.53
N THR A 199 -18.80 -21.34 -6.46
CA THR A 199 -19.87 -20.34 -6.25
C THR A 199 -21.25 -20.99 -6.16
N LYS A 200 -21.50 -22.11 -6.85
CA LYS A 200 -22.77 -22.86 -6.79
C LYS A 200 -23.03 -23.57 -5.46
N LYS A 201 -21.98 -23.84 -4.68
CA LYS A 201 -22.04 -24.55 -3.38
C LYS A 201 -22.17 -23.59 -2.19
N SER A 202 -21.98 -22.30 -2.38
CA SER A 202 -22.15 -21.31 -1.31
C SER A 202 -23.64 -21.13 -1.03
N PRO A 203 -24.07 -21.18 0.25
CA PRO A 203 -25.47 -20.87 0.60
C PRO A 203 -25.79 -19.48 0.07
N LYS A 204 -27.02 -19.31 -0.46
CA LYS A 204 -27.55 -17.99 -0.79
C LYS A 204 -27.41 -17.13 0.47
N PRO A 205 -26.96 -15.87 0.39
CA PRO A 205 -26.92 -15.00 1.55
C PRO A 205 -28.33 -14.93 2.13
N GLY A 206 -28.53 -15.61 3.25
CA GLY A 206 -29.71 -15.43 4.04
C GLY A 206 -29.72 -13.98 4.53
N HIS A 207 -30.87 -13.34 4.56
CA HIS A 207 -31.12 -12.03 5.13
C HIS A 207 -30.89 -12.04 6.65
N GLN A 208 -29.73 -12.46 7.11
CA GLN A 208 -29.29 -12.24 8.48
C GLN A 208 -28.28 -11.12 8.43
N ASN A 209 -28.75 -9.95 8.80
CA ASN A 209 -27.94 -8.80 9.15
C ASN A 209 -27.00 -9.26 10.28
N PRO A 210 -25.69 -9.50 10.05
CA PRO A 210 -24.81 -9.69 11.18
C PRO A 210 -24.75 -8.34 11.90
N GLU A 211 -25.13 -8.34 13.18
CA GLU A 211 -24.89 -7.19 14.04
C GLU A 211 -23.43 -6.77 13.87
N ILE A 212 -23.25 -5.56 13.35
CA ILE A 212 -21.93 -4.95 13.23
C ILE A 212 -21.43 -4.83 14.65
N LYS A 213 -20.49 -5.72 15.05
CA LYS A 213 -19.76 -5.54 16.30
C LYS A 213 -19.11 -4.17 16.22
N LYS A 214 -19.63 -3.25 17.04
CA LYS A 214 -19.18 -1.87 17.14
C LYS A 214 -17.67 -1.86 17.36
N SER A 215 -16.93 -1.21 16.47
CA SER A 215 -15.55 -0.81 16.72
C SER A 215 -15.57 0.10 17.96
N PRO A 216 -14.59 0.03 18.87
CA PRO A 216 -14.51 0.91 20.02
C PRO A 216 -14.11 2.35 19.68
N ASP A 217 -13.99 2.72 18.41
CA ASP A 217 -13.64 4.05 17.96
C ASP A 217 -14.87 4.95 17.88
N PRO A 218 -14.98 6.04 18.73
CA PRO A 218 -16.15 6.90 18.80
C PRO A 218 -16.47 7.68 17.52
N ASP A 219 -15.49 7.92 16.65
CA ASP A 219 -15.67 8.71 15.41
C ASP A 219 -16.35 7.93 14.28
N TYR A 220 -16.59 6.63 14.47
CA TYR A 220 -17.26 5.77 13.48
C TYR A 220 -18.79 5.77 13.57
N GLN A 221 -19.40 6.57 14.46
CA GLN A 221 -20.85 6.49 14.74
C GLN A 221 -21.75 7.40 13.91
N ASN A 222 -21.21 8.25 13.04
CA ASN A 222 -22.03 9.18 12.25
C ASN A 222 -21.95 8.89 10.76
N ALA A 223 -22.90 8.14 10.22
CA ALA A 223 -23.56 8.39 8.92
C ALA A 223 -24.52 7.24 8.54
N GLU A 224 -25.76 7.52 8.44
CA GLU A 224 -26.81 7.01 7.53
C GLU A 224 -26.49 5.80 6.63
N ILE A 225 -26.06 4.68 7.20
CA ILE A 225 -25.87 3.43 6.43
C ILE A 225 -27.12 2.55 6.45
N LYS A 226 -28.18 2.91 7.18
CA LYS A 226 -29.36 2.04 7.40
C LYS A 226 -30.28 1.87 6.18
N ASN A 227 -30.16 2.67 5.11
CA ASN A 227 -31.15 2.68 4.02
C ASN A 227 -30.62 2.33 2.61
N SER A 228 -29.42 1.78 2.43
CA SER A 228 -28.86 1.57 1.08
C SER A 228 -28.61 0.12 0.65
N LEU A 229 -29.17 -0.86 1.33
CA LEU A 229 -29.07 -2.28 0.94
C LEU A 229 -30.15 -2.66 -0.09
N GLN A 230 -30.19 -1.96 -1.22
CA GLN A 230 -30.85 -2.45 -2.42
C GLN A 230 -29.85 -3.20 -3.32
N PRO A 231 -30.30 -4.20 -4.10
CA PRO A 231 -29.42 -4.98 -4.98
C PRO A 231 -28.60 -4.10 -5.89
N SER A 232 -27.33 -4.42 -6.04
CA SER A 232 -26.24 -3.64 -6.62
C SER A 232 -26.45 -3.03 -8.03
N HIS A 233 -27.53 -3.35 -8.73
CA HIS A 233 -27.78 -2.88 -10.10
C HIS A 233 -28.55 -1.56 -10.20
N GLN A 234 -29.14 -1.06 -9.12
CA GLN A 234 -30.02 0.13 -9.14
C GLN A 234 -29.56 1.30 -8.28
N ASN A 235 -28.44 1.19 -7.55
CA ASN A 235 -27.96 2.26 -6.68
C ASN A 235 -27.30 3.40 -7.50
N PRO A 236 -27.84 4.64 -7.50
CA PRO A 236 -27.27 5.77 -8.24
C PRO A 236 -25.82 6.11 -7.83
N ALA A 237 -25.46 5.90 -6.56
CA ALA A 237 -24.10 6.13 -6.08
C ALA A 237 -23.08 5.22 -6.76
N LEU A 238 -23.44 3.97 -7.11
CA LEU A 238 -22.57 3.03 -7.82
C LEU A 238 -22.29 3.47 -9.27
N LYS A 239 -23.27 4.14 -9.93
CA LYS A 239 -23.05 4.68 -11.28
C LYS A 239 -21.96 5.75 -11.29
N ASN A 240 -21.89 6.57 -10.26
CA ASN A 240 -20.86 7.61 -10.13
C ASN A 240 -19.49 7.02 -9.80
N LEU A 241 -19.43 5.98 -8.94
CA LEU A 241 -18.18 5.30 -8.56
C LEU A 241 -17.62 4.40 -9.67
N ALA A 242 -18.48 3.79 -10.49
CA ALA A 242 -18.10 2.94 -11.63
C ALA A 242 -18.88 3.32 -12.90
N PRO A 243 -18.61 4.49 -13.51
CA PRO A 243 -19.42 5.04 -14.57
C PRO A 243 -19.41 4.23 -15.88
N THR A 244 -18.36 3.42 -16.11
CA THR A 244 -18.22 2.63 -17.35
C THR A 244 -18.54 1.15 -17.15
N ILE A 245 -18.99 0.48 -18.22
CA ILE A 245 -19.22 -0.98 -18.22
C ILE A 245 -17.93 -1.71 -17.80
N ALA A 246 -16.79 -1.32 -18.32
CA ALA A 246 -15.49 -1.92 -17.99
C ALA A 246 -15.23 -1.90 -16.48
N ARG A 247 -15.43 -0.75 -15.83
CA ARG A 247 -15.21 -0.63 -14.37
C ARG A 247 -16.21 -1.51 -13.58
N ARG A 248 -17.47 -1.54 -13.99
CA ARG A 248 -18.48 -2.42 -13.36
C ARG A 248 -18.14 -3.90 -13.47
N GLN A 249 -17.64 -4.35 -14.65
CA GLN A 249 -17.18 -5.74 -14.83
C GLN A 249 -16.04 -6.09 -13.86
N MET A 250 -15.08 -5.20 -13.67
CA MET A 250 -13.99 -5.43 -12.72
C MET A 250 -14.47 -5.47 -11.28
N TRP A 251 -15.39 -4.58 -10.88
CA TRP A 251 -16.01 -4.64 -9.55
C TRP A 251 -16.75 -5.94 -9.30
N GLN A 252 -17.51 -6.46 -10.29
CA GLN A 252 -18.17 -7.76 -10.18
C GLN A 252 -17.20 -8.90 -9.96
N MET A 253 -16.04 -8.86 -10.62
CA MET A 253 -14.96 -9.83 -10.43
C MET A 253 -14.40 -9.77 -9.00
N MET A 254 -14.01 -8.58 -8.56
CA MET A 254 -13.43 -8.35 -7.22
C MET A 254 -14.40 -8.77 -6.11
N VAL A 255 -15.66 -8.34 -6.18
CA VAL A 255 -16.71 -8.69 -5.20
C VAL A 255 -16.97 -10.19 -5.15
N ARG A 256 -17.06 -10.84 -6.33
CA ARG A 256 -17.22 -12.30 -6.39
C ARG A 256 -16.12 -13.02 -5.66
N GLN A 257 -14.88 -12.62 -5.87
CA GLN A 257 -13.73 -13.24 -5.21
C GLN A 257 -13.72 -12.98 -3.72
N ALA A 258 -13.89 -11.74 -3.30
CA ALA A 258 -13.95 -11.35 -1.89
C ALA A 258 -15.03 -12.13 -1.12
N ASN A 259 -16.20 -12.34 -1.74
CA ASN A 259 -17.31 -13.09 -1.12
C ASN A 259 -17.07 -14.62 -1.01
N LEU A 260 -16.01 -15.16 -1.60
CA LEU A 260 -15.59 -16.55 -1.40
C LEU A 260 -14.67 -16.74 -0.18
N ALA A 261 -14.08 -15.69 0.33
CA ALA A 261 -13.22 -15.74 1.52
C ALA A 261 -14.05 -15.93 2.82
N ASP A 262 -13.41 -16.42 3.86
CA ASP A 262 -13.99 -16.44 5.20
C ASP A 262 -13.83 -15.05 5.86
N GLN A 263 -12.70 -14.37 5.56
CA GLN A 263 -12.38 -13.03 6.02
C GLN A 263 -11.74 -12.22 4.91
N VAL A 264 -12.12 -10.95 4.77
CA VAL A 264 -11.50 -9.99 3.84
C VAL A 264 -10.64 -9.01 4.62
N ILE A 265 -9.49 -8.67 4.07
CA ILE A 265 -8.60 -7.62 4.56
C ILE A 265 -8.48 -6.53 3.49
N THR A 266 -8.39 -5.29 3.92
CA THR A 266 -8.06 -4.15 3.06
C THR A 266 -7.14 -3.18 3.81
N PRO A 267 -6.23 -2.48 3.11
CA PRO A 267 -5.25 -1.64 3.78
C PRO A 267 -5.79 -0.30 4.29
N SER A 268 -7.06 0.03 4.01
CA SER A 268 -7.64 1.33 4.36
C SER A 268 -9.16 1.26 4.58
N ALA A 269 -9.69 2.18 5.37
CA ALA A 269 -11.12 2.25 5.68
C ALA A 269 -11.94 2.75 4.47
N HIS A 270 -11.43 3.72 3.70
CA HIS A 270 -12.10 4.18 2.49
C HIS A 270 -12.29 3.06 1.45
N PHE A 271 -11.29 2.17 1.34
CA PHE A 271 -11.41 1.04 0.42
C PHE A 271 -12.34 -0.05 0.97
N ALA A 272 -12.33 -0.31 2.30
CA ALA A 272 -13.32 -1.17 2.95
C ALA A 272 -14.75 -0.70 2.66
N LYS A 273 -15.00 0.60 2.83
CA LYS A 273 -16.29 1.23 2.51
C LYS A 273 -16.70 1.04 1.04
N LYS A 274 -15.75 1.22 0.11
CA LYS A 274 -16.02 0.96 -1.33
C LYS A 274 -16.35 -0.50 -1.58
N LEU A 275 -15.61 -1.45 -1.01
CA LEU A 275 -15.91 -2.89 -1.16
C LEU A 275 -17.33 -3.23 -0.65
N GLN A 276 -17.73 -2.71 0.50
CA GLN A 276 -19.09 -2.89 1.02
C GLN A 276 -20.16 -2.28 0.10
N LEU A 277 -19.95 -1.06 -0.39
CA LEU A 277 -20.87 -0.41 -1.33
C LEU A 277 -21.05 -1.20 -2.63
N PHE A 278 -19.99 -1.87 -3.11
CA PHE A 278 -20.05 -2.71 -4.30
C PHE A 278 -20.58 -4.13 -4.04
N GLY A 279 -20.88 -4.50 -2.80
CA GLY A 279 -21.55 -5.74 -2.45
C GLY A 279 -20.67 -6.84 -1.86
N VAL A 280 -19.54 -6.49 -1.24
CA VAL A 280 -18.82 -7.43 -0.38
C VAL A 280 -19.61 -7.61 0.92
N THR A 281 -20.03 -8.85 1.19
CA THR A 281 -20.86 -9.23 2.36
C THR A 281 -20.05 -9.94 3.44
N ARG A 282 -18.81 -10.31 3.16
CA ARG A 282 -17.93 -10.94 4.15
C ARG A 282 -17.40 -9.90 5.13
N PRO A 283 -17.04 -10.34 6.36
CA PRO A 283 -16.38 -9.44 7.31
C PRO A 283 -15.14 -8.83 6.71
N ILE A 284 -14.96 -7.50 6.86
CA ILE A 284 -13.79 -6.77 6.36
C ILE A 284 -13.02 -6.23 7.56
N SER A 285 -11.74 -6.59 7.65
CA SER A 285 -10.79 -6.00 8.60
C SER A 285 -9.88 -5.01 7.88
N VAL A 286 -9.70 -3.84 8.48
CA VAL A 286 -8.72 -2.86 7.99
C VAL A 286 -7.38 -3.16 8.66
N ILE A 287 -6.45 -3.69 7.87
CA ILE A 287 -5.07 -3.97 8.28
C ILE A 287 -4.15 -3.33 7.25
N SER A 288 -3.48 -2.27 7.66
CA SER A 288 -2.56 -1.50 6.82
C SER A 288 -1.40 -2.37 6.33
N ASN A 289 -0.91 -2.13 5.12
CA ASN A 289 0.40 -2.66 4.75
C ASN A 289 1.44 -1.92 5.59
N GLY A 290 2.17 -2.65 6.43
CA GLY A 290 3.15 -2.07 7.31
C GLY A 290 4.42 -1.62 6.58
N ILE A 291 5.11 -0.66 7.17
CA ILE A 291 6.48 -0.31 6.80
C ILE A 291 7.43 -1.12 7.68
N SER A 292 8.52 -1.61 7.09
CA SER A 292 9.51 -2.40 7.80
C SER A 292 10.12 -1.63 8.99
N ASP A 293 9.98 -2.17 10.18
CA ASP A 293 10.60 -1.62 11.40
C ASP A 293 12.12 -1.50 11.25
N GLN A 294 12.74 -2.49 10.60
CA GLN A 294 14.19 -2.50 10.37
C GLN A 294 14.65 -1.39 9.40
N GLU A 295 13.85 -1.08 8.36
CA GLU A 295 14.19 0.01 7.44
C GLU A 295 14.15 1.38 8.12
N ILE A 296 13.28 1.54 9.13
CA ILE A 296 13.10 2.78 9.88
C ILE A 296 14.04 2.87 11.08
N ALA A 297 14.42 1.75 11.72
CA ALA A 297 15.25 1.75 12.91
C ALA A 297 16.60 2.49 12.76
N ASN A 298 17.18 2.46 11.56
CA ASN A 298 18.46 3.11 11.25
C ASN A 298 18.30 4.56 10.75
N PHE A 299 17.10 5.11 10.84
CA PHE A 299 16.80 6.45 10.38
C PHE A 299 16.46 7.37 11.55
N THR A 300 17.15 8.51 11.65
CA THR A 300 16.80 9.56 12.62
C THR A 300 15.96 10.63 11.91
N PRO A 301 14.63 10.61 12.09
CA PRO A 301 13.76 11.60 11.47
C PRO A 301 14.00 12.97 12.10
N ARG A 302 14.03 14.00 11.26
CA ARG A 302 14.17 15.39 11.71
C ARG A 302 12.92 16.20 11.40
N ILE A 303 12.64 17.23 12.18
CA ILE A 303 11.63 18.23 11.83
C ILE A 303 12.10 18.99 10.60
N ARG A 304 11.22 19.12 9.62
CA ARG A 304 11.48 19.89 8.40
C ARG A 304 11.19 21.37 8.67
N THR A 305 12.08 22.19 8.17
CA THR A 305 11.90 23.64 8.15
C THR A 305 12.07 24.12 6.71
N TYR A 306 11.44 25.19 6.37
CA TYR A 306 11.56 25.87 5.10
C TYR A 306 11.73 27.36 5.37
N GLN A 307 12.66 28.01 4.67
CA GLN A 307 12.88 29.44 4.85
C GLN A 307 12.40 30.18 3.61
N ASP A 308 11.86 31.37 3.85
CA ASP A 308 11.45 32.24 2.76
C ASP A 308 12.64 32.53 1.81
N HIS A 309 12.36 32.61 0.53
CA HIS A 309 13.35 32.79 -0.55
C HIS A 309 14.27 31.60 -0.87
N GLU A 310 14.19 30.48 -0.17
CA GLU A 310 14.83 29.24 -0.61
C GLU A 310 14.03 28.57 -1.75
N PRO A 311 14.66 27.75 -2.61
CA PRO A 311 13.91 26.85 -3.48
C PRO A 311 13.14 25.83 -2.67
N LEU A 312 11.86 25.62 -2.99
CA LEU A 312 11.05 24.57 -2.37
C LEU A 312 11.51 23.17 -2.87
N HIS A 313 12.09 22.36 -1.97
CA HIS A 313 12.57 21.03 -2.32
C HIS A 313 11.43 20.01 -2.24
N ILE A 314 11.10 19.39 -3.36
CA ILE A 314 9.97 18.47 -3.53
C ILE A 314 10.49 17.11 -3.95
N LEU A 315 10.00 16.04 -3.31
CA LEU A 315 10.39 14.66 -3.62
C LEU A 315 9.23 13.88 -4.23
N TRP A 316 9.52 13.21 -5.34
CA TRP A 316 8.72 12.14 -5.91
C TRP A 316 9.51 10.84 -5.84
N PHE A 317 8.97 9.82 -5.20
CA PHE A 317 9.56 8.48 -5.18
C PHE A 317 8.49 7.41 -5.41
N SER A 318 8.08 7.30 -6.66
CA SER A 318 7.06 6.35 -7.09
C SER A 318 7.26 5.99 -8.56
N ARG A 319 6.56 4.94 -9.02
CA ARG A 319 6.57 4.56 -10.44
C ARG A 319 6.14 5.73 -11.32
N LEU A 320 6.79 5.87 -12.47
CA LEU A 320 6.42 6.86 -13.48
C LEU A 320 5.38 6.25 -14.44
N SER A 321 4.16 6.11 -13.95
CA SER A 321 3.03 5.50 -14.67
C SER A 321 1.82 6.46 -14.70
N LYS A 322 0.89 6.21 -15.61
CA LYS A 322 -0.26 7.09 -15.84
C LYS A 322 -1.11 7.30 -14.59
N GLU A 323 -1.33 6.24 -13.81
CA GLU A 323 -2.14 6.26 -12.60
C GLU A 323 -1.52 7.09 -11.48
N LYS A 324 -0.19 7.23 -11.46
CA LYS A 324 0.52 8.07 -10.49
C LYS A 324 0.49 9.55 -10.86
N ARG A 325 0.14 9.89 -12.10
CA ARG A 325 -0.14 11.25 -12.56
C ARG A 325 1.04 12.23 -12.43
N ILE A 326 2.27 11.76 -12.72
CA ILE A 326 3.47 12.61 -12.66
C ILE A 326 3.39 13.79 -13.67
N LEU A 327 2.88 13.58 -14.89
CA LEU A 327 2.74 14.65 -15.88
C LEU A 327 1.77 15.76 -15.45
N PRO A 328 0.56 15.45 -14.90
CA PRO A 328 -0.27 16.48 -14.26
C PRO A 328 0.43 17.24 -13.13
N PHE A 329 1.31 16.60 -12.36
CA PHE A 329 2.07 17.30 -11.32
C PHE A 329 3.14 18.22 -11.91
N LEU A 330 3.88 17.80 -12.95
CA LEU A 330 4.80 18.68 -13.68
C LEU A 330 4.07 19.90 -14.27
N GLU A 331 2.85 19.70 -14.78
CA GLU A 331 2.00 20.79 -15.22
C GLU A 331 1.63 21.75 -14.08
N SER A 332 1.44 21.21 -12.85
CA SER A 332 1.19 22.06 -11.68
C SER A 332 2.39 22.97 -11.35
N LEU A 333 3.61 22.45 -11.46
CA LEU A 333 4.84 23.25 -11.26
C LEU A 333 4.95 24.36 -12.32
N ARG A 334 4.63 24.04 -13.58
CA ARG A 334 4.63 25.01 -14.67
C ARG A 334 3.61 26.14 -14.42
N ILE A 335 2.38 25.77 -14.02
CA ILE A 335 1.32 26.74 -13.68
C ILE A 335 1.73 27.58 -12.48
N ALA A 336 2.36 26.98 -11.45
CA ALA A 336 2.81 27.72 -10.28
C ALA A 336 3.84 28.81 -10.67
N GLN A 337 4.80 28.52 -11.56
CA GLN A 337 5.75 29.51 -12.08
C GLN A 337 5.08 30.59 -12.93
N GLU A 338 4.02 30.27 -13.68
CA GLU A 338 3.25 31.26 -14.43
C GLU A 338 2.46 32.22 -13.50
N LEU A 339 1.91 31.70 -12.41
CA LEU A 339 1.16 32.48 -11.44
C LEU A 339 2.06 33.33 -10.54
N GLU A 340 3.25 32.79 -10.21
CA GLU A 340 4.25 33.42 -9.37
C GLU A 340 5.64 33.27 -10.00
N PRO A 341 6.10 34.26 -10.78
CA PRO A 341 7.39 34.19 -11.47
C PRO A 341 8.60 34.03 -10.54
N ASN A 342 8.47 34.40 -9.26
CA ASN A 342 9.50 34.22 -8.24
C ASN A 342 9.46 32.85 -7.56
N PHE A 343 8.50 31.99 -7.90
CA PHE A 343 8.41 30.64 -7.34
C PHE A 343 9.59 29.80 -7.78
N ARG A 344 10.46 29.45 -6.83
CA ARG A 344 11.62 28.59 -7.03
C ARG A 344 11.42 27.25 -6.36
N PHE A 345 11.83 26.19 -7.07
CA PHE A 345 11.76 24.84 -6.54
C PHE A 345 12.91 23.96 -7.07
N ILE A 346 13.19 22.88 -6.34
CA ILE A 346 14.02 21.77 -6.80
C ILE A 346 13.18 20.50 -6.67
N PHE A 347 12.85 19.91 -7.81
CA PHE A 347 12.03 18.70 -7.86
C PHE A 347 12.88 17.48 -8.15
N THR A 348 13.00 16.59 -7.16
CA THR A 348 13.73 15.34 -7.26
C THR A 348 12.76 14.20 -7.60
N ILE A 349 12.97 13.54 -8.73
CA ILE A 349 12.14 12.45 -9.24
C ILE A 349 12.93 11.15 -9.14
N ILE A 350 12.46 10.23 -8.30
CA ILE A 350 12.99 8.88 -8.12
C ILE A 350 11.94 7.86 -8.56
N GLY A 351 12.34 6.95 -9.43
CA GLY A 351 11.49 5.90 -9.99
C GLY A 351 11.63 5.79 -11.50
N ASP A 352 11.01 4.75 -12.05
CA ASP A 352 10.98 4.47 -13.49
C ASP A 352 9.58 4.02 -13.90
N GLY A 353 9.33 3.94 -15.20
CA GLY A 353 8.07 3.47 -15.75
C GLY A 353 7.76 4.00 -17.16
N ASN A 354 6.59 3.63 -17.66
CA ASN A 354 6.18 3.90 -19.04
C ASN A 354 5.97 5.39 -19.39
N GLN A 355 6.06 6.29 -18.38
CA GLN A 355 6.00 7.73 -18.60
C GLN A 355 7.39 8.40 -18.62
N MET A 356 8.49 7.69 -18.34
CA MET A 356 9.84 8.27 -18.21
C MET A 356 10.23 9.16 -19.40
N SER A 357 10.07 8.68 -20.65
CA SER A 357 10.41 9.44 -21.85
C SER A 357 9.60 10.75 -21.96
N LYS A 358 8.32 10.71 -21.59
CA LYS A 358 7.44 11.88 -21.59
C LYS A 358 7.82 12.86 -20.49
N VAL A 359 8.16 12.36 -19.30
CA VAL A 359 8.66 13.15 -18.17
C VAL A 359 9.92 13.91 -18.57
N ARG A 360 10.94 13.22 -19.11
CA ARG A 360 12.18 13.85 -19.57
C ARG A 360 11.94 14.90 -20.67
N LYS A 361 11.04 14.60 -21.63
CA LYS A 361 10.67 15.55 -22.69
C LYS A 361 9.99 16.78 -22.12
N PHE A 362 9.06 16.62 -21.18
CA PHE A 362 8.33 17.71 -20.55
C PHE A 362 9.29 18.61 -19.73
N CYS A 363 10.13 17.99 -18.90
CA CYS A 363 11.09 18.73 -18.08
C CYS A 363 12.04 19.58 -18.93
N ARG A 364 12.68 19.01 -19.97
CA ARG A 364 13.57 19.74 -20.87
C ARG A 364 12.90 20.89 -21.61
N LYS A 365 11.58 20.81 -21.84
CA LYS A 365 10.84 21.86 -22.57
C LYS A 365 10.46 23.03 -21.66
N HIS A 366 10.19 22.79 -20.39
CA HIS A 366 9.50 23.76 -19.55
C HIS A 366 10.26 24.21 -18.31
N PHE A 367 11.36 23.54 -17.94
CA PHE A 367 12.11 23.85 -16.73
C PHE A 367 13.61 23.92 -16.97
N ASP A 368 14.29 24.72 -16.17
CA ASP A 368 15.74 24.75 -16.10
C ASP A 368 16.28 23.44 -15.52
N GLU A 369 17.44 23.03 -16.00
CA GLU A 369 18.09 21.78 -15.59
C GLU A 369 18.39 21.74 -14.08
N ALA A 370 18.67 22.89 -13.47
CA ALA A 370 18.91 23.01 -12.03
C ALA A 370 17.66 22.77 -11.19
N SER A 371 16.46 23.00 -11.73
CA SER A 371 15.18 22.85 -11.02
C SER A 371 14.66 21.41 -10.99
N ILE A 372 15.15 20.51 -11.83
CA ILE A 372 14.63 19.13 -11.97
C ILE A 372 15.76 18.10 -11.93
N LYS A 373 15.65 17.15 -11.02
CA LYS A 373 16.57 16.00 -10.91
C LYS A 373 15.84 14.70 -11.19
N VAL A 374 16.08 14.05 -12.34
CA VAL A 374 15.49 12.76 -12.70
C VAL A 374 16.52 11.65 -12.50
N LEU A 375 16.42 10.92 -11.39
CA LEU A 375 17.44 9.98 -10.92
C LEU A 375 17.21 8.53 -11.36
N GLY A 376 16.00 8.19 -11.86
CA GLY A 376 15.67 6.80 -12.20
C GLY A 376 15.41 5.94 -10.95
N THR A 377 15.66 4.64 -11.06
CA THR A 377 15.44 3.68 -9.96
C THR A 377 16.58 3.72 -8.96
N ILE A 378 16.26 3.89 -7.70
CA ILE A 378 17.20 3.90 -6.57
C ILE A 378 16.75 2.83 -5.56
N PRO A 379 17.66 2.14 -4.86
CA PRO A 379 17.31 1.23 -3.79
C PRO A 379 16.45 1.91 -2.72
N HIS A 380 15.37 1.24 -2.29
CA HIS A 380 14.36 1.84 -1.40
C HIS A 380 14.97 2.37 -0.08
N GLN A 381 15.84 1.60 0.54
CA GLN A 381 16.53 2.01 1.77
C GLN A 381 17.37 3.29 1.56
N GLU A 382 18.02 3.43 0.41
CA GLU A 382 18.79 4.64 0.08
C GLU A 382 17.88 5.86 -0.10
N ILE A 383 16.67 5.68 -0.66
CA ILE A 383 15.69 6.76 -0.77
C ILE A 383 15.37 7.33 0.60
N LEU A 384 15.02 6.47 1.55
CA LEU A 384 14.63 6.89 2.90
C LEU A 384 15.81 7.52 3.66
N GLN A 385 17.00 6.95 3.57
CA GLN A 385 18.16 7.39 4.35
C GLN A 385 18.84 8.65 3.78
N LYS A 386 18.86 8.83 2.46
CA LYS A 386 19.63 9.88 1.81
C LYS A 386 18.74 10.94 1.17
N TYR A 387 17.81 10.52 0.30
CA TYR A 387 17.09 11.47 -0.54
C TYR A 387 15.96 12.20 0.18
N THR A 388 15.42 11.66 1.29
CA THR A 388 14.43 12.39 2.08
C THR A 388 15.05 13.52 2.92
N LYS A 389 16.36 13.48 3.21
CA LYS A 389 17.01 14.40 4.17
C LYS A 389 16.84 15.87 3.81
N ASP A 390 17.08 16.20 2.55
CA ASP A 390 17.11 17.59 2.08
C ASP A 390 15.81 18.03 1.38
N GLN A 391 14.73 17.29 1.63
CA GLN A 391 13.42 17.61 1.07
C GLN A 391 12.55 18.33 2.09
N HIS A 392 11.74 19.26 1.62
CA HIS A 392 10.75 19.96 2.43
C HIS A 392 9.43 19.21 2.45
N LEU A 393 9.06 18.57 1.34
CA LEU A 393 7.82 17.80 1.21
C LEU A 393 7.92 16.67 0.17
N SER A 394 7.02 15.71 0.28
CA SER A 394 6.79 14.66 -0.71
C SER A 394 5.43 14.84 -1.38
N ILE A 395 5.28 14.28 -2.57
CA ILE A 395 4.06 14.39 -3.38
C ILE A 395 3.46 13.02 -3.74
N ILE A 396 2.16 12.86 -3.55
CA ILE A 396 1.34 11.75 -4.06
C ILE A 396 0.21 12.32 -4.91
N ASN A 397 0.36 12.24 -6.24
CA ASN A 397 -0.59 12.86 -7.17
C ASN A 397 -1.57 11.87 -7.82
N SER A 398 -1.59 10.60 -7.39
CA SER A 398 -2.62 9.64 -7.79
C SER A 398 -4.01 10.11 -7.36
N TYR A 399 -5.04 9.72 -8.11
CA TYR A 399 -6.42 10.10 -7.83
C TYR A 399 -7.35 8.92 -8.09
N GLN A 400 -8.14 8.54 -7.10
CA GLN A 400 -9.05 7.39 -7.09
C GLN A 400 -8.40 6.03 -7.42
N PHE A 401 -7.09 5.94 -7.28
CA PHE A 401 -6.33 4.75 -7.67
C PHE A 401 -5.70 4.03 -6.48
N ASP A 402 -4.96 4.74 -5.64
CA ASP A 402 -4.28 4.12 -4.51
C ASP A 402 -5.31 3.71 -3.43
N THR A 403 -5.12 2.53 -2.88
CA THR A 403 -5.89 2.03 -1.75
C THR A 403 -5.24 2.38 -0.42
N GLN A 404 -3.93 2.69 -0.43
CA GLN A 404 -3.19 3.11 0.76
C GLN A 404 -2.12 4.15 0.42
N GLY A 405 -1.31 3.94 -0.65
CA GLY A 405 -0.18 4.82 -0.96
C GLY A 405 0.96 4.69 0.06
N LEU A 406 1.69 3.55 0.06
CA LEU A 406 2.79 3.29 1.00
C LEU A 406 3.79 4.44 1.12
N THR A 407 4.05 5.15 0.02
CA THR A 407 4.93 6.32 -0.01
C THR A 407 4.48 7.45 0.95
N ILE A 408 3.20 7.51 1.31
CA ILE A 408 2.71 8.42 2.36
C ILE A 408 3.30 8.04 3.71
N LEU A 409 3.21 6.76 4.07
CA LEU A 409 3.70 6.26 5.35
C LEU A 409 5.22 6.28 5.42
N GLU A 410 5.90 6.00 4.30
CA GLU A 410 7.34 6.10 4.16
C GLU A 410 7.84 7.55 4.36
N ALA A 411 7.17 8.52 3.75
CA ALA A 411 7.45 9.94 3.98
C ALA A 411 7.16 10.34 5.43
N ALA A 412 6.03 9.89 5.99
CA ALA A 412 5.65 10.18 7.38
C ALA A 412 6.67 9.62 8.37
N ALA A 413 7.19 8.41 8.14
CA ALA A 413 8.24 7.83 8.97
C ALA A 413 9.53 8.67 8.99
N CYS A 414 9.75 9.45 7.92
CA CYS A 414 10.85 10.40 7.81
C CYS A 414 10.51 11.81 8.29
N ASN A 415 9.36 12.04 8.91
CA ASN A 415 8.80 13.36 9.25
C ASN A 415 8.74 14.30 8.03
N LEU A 416 8.59 13.76 6.83
CA LEU A 416 8.51 14.51 5.59
C LEU A 416 7.04 14.79 5.24
N PRO A 417 6.58 16.05 5.30
CA PRO A 417 5.20 16.41 4.96
C PRO A 417 4.78 15.93 3.59
N VAL A 418 3.50 15.58 3.44
CA VAL A 418 2.96 15.02 2.19
C VAL A 418 1.89 15.96 1.62
N ILE A 419 2.01 16.30 0.34
CA ILE A 419 0.90 16.91 -0.41
C ILE A 419 0.29 15.86 -1.34
N TYR A 420 -1.02 15.87 -1.46
CA TYR A 420 -1.73 14.84 -2.20
C TYR A 420 -2.97 15.37 -2.92
N ALA A 421 -3.39 14.65 -3.98
CA ALA A 421 -4.51 15.06 -4.83
C ALA A 421 -5.83 14.34 -4.50
N ASP A 422 -5.77 13.18 -3.83
CA ASP A 422 -6.93 12.34 -3.55
C ASP A 422 -7.38 12.49 -2.09
N PRO A 423 -8.59 13.02 -1.83
CA PRO A 423 -9.11 13.16 -0.46
C PRO A 423 -9.18 11.83 0.31
N ASP A 424 -9.34 10.70 -0.38
CA ASP A 424 -9.35 9.38 0.26
C ASP A 424 -8.01 9.06 0.97
N MET A 425 -6.93 9.73 0.58
CA MET A 425 -5.61 9.55 1.20
C MET A 425 -5.47 10.28 2.55
N SER A 426 -6.42 11.13 2.91
CA SER A 426 -6.36 11.89 4.17
C SER A 426 -6.33 10.99 5.42
N GLU A 427 -7.01 9.83 5.39
CA GLU A 427 -7.00 8.85 6.48
C GLU A 427 -5.66 8.10 6.62
N ILE A 428 -4.84 8.11 5.56
CA ILE A 428 -3.53 7.44 5.53
C ILE A 428 -2.43 8.36 6.08
N VAL A 429 -2.61 9.68 5.95
CA VAL A 429 -1.63 10.67 6.41
C VAL A 429 -1.68 10.77 7.94
N PRO A 430 -0.63 10.34 8.68
CA PRO A 430 -0.67 10.33 10.13
C PRO A 430 -0.80 11.76 10.69
N ASN A 431 -1.65 11.92 11.71
CA ASN A 431 -1.78 13.12 12.52
C ASN A 431 -1.82 14.44 11.73
N HIS A 432 -2.55 14.45 10.59
CA HIS A 432 -2.65 15.65 9.73
C HIS A 432 -1.29 16.20 9.25
N GLY A 433 -0.29 15.34 9.06
CA GLY A 433 1.05 15.71 8.56
C GLY A 433 1.13 15.98 7.07
N GLY A 434 0.03 16.31 6.42
CA GLY A 434 -0.03 16.61 4.99
C GLY A 434 -1.19 17.52 4.61
N LEU A 435 -1.21 17.93 3.34
CA LEU A 435 -2.26 18.79 2.78
C LEU A 435 -2.82 18.20 1.49
N CYS A 436 -4.15 18.23 1.37
CA CYS A 436 -4.88 17.82 0.18
C CYS A 436 -5.12 19.02 -0.75
N ALA A 437 -4.84 18.85 -2.05
CA ALA A 437 -5.27 19.81 -3.05
C ALA A 437 -6.82 19.83 -3.15
N LYS A 438 -7.40 21.00 -3.41
CA LYS A 438 -8.87 21.17 -3.52
C LYS A 438 -9.52 20.30 -4.60
N SER A 439 -8.76 19.91 -5.59
CA SER A 439 -9.19 19.00 -6.68
C SER A 439 -7.98 18.34 -7.34
N PRO A 440 -8.16 17.29 -8.16
CA PRO A 440 -7.05 16.64 -8.88
C PRO A 440 -6.55 17.46 -10.09
N ALA A 441 -7.06 18.66 -10.32
CA ALA A 441 -6.63 19.52 -11.43
C ALA A 441 -5.23 20.10 -11.15
N PRO A 442 -4.35 20.21 -12.17
CA PRO A 442 -3.01 20.78 -12.00
C PRO A 442 -3.01 22.18 -11.37
N ARG A 443 -4.00 23.01 -11.68
CA ARG A 443 -4.12 24.37 -11.10
C ARG A 443 -4.35 24.33 -9.59
N ALA A 444 -5.19 23.44 -9.08
CA ALA A 444 -5.44 23.33 -7.65
C ALA A 444 -4.20 22.87 -6.87
N MET A 445 -3.38 22.00 -7.47
CA MET A 445 -2.10 21.61 -6.90
C MET A 445 -1.08 22.75 -6.97
N ALA A 446 -1.06 23.54 -8.05
CA ALA A 446 -0.23 24.75 -8.17
C ALA A 446 -0.58 25.76 -7.05
N GLU A 447 -1.86 26.02 -6.83
CA GLU A 447 -2.34 26.91 -5.76
C GLU A 447 -1.92 26.40 -4.38
N LEU A 448 -1.93 25.09 -4.15
CA LEU A 448 -1.45 24.49 -2.91
C LEU A 448 0.07 24.67 -2.73
N LEU A 449 0.85 24.47 -3.80
CA LEU A 449 2.30 24.70 -3.78
C LEU A 449 2.64 26.16 -3.46
N LEU A 450 1.95 27.10 -4.10
CA LEU A 450 2.14 28.55 -3.83
C LEU A 450 1.72 28.92 -2.41
N LYS A 451 0.63 28.34 -1.88
CA LYS A 451 0.26 28.54 -0.47
C LYS A 451 1.40 28.10 0.47
N ILE A 452 2.01 26.96 0.23
CA ILE A 452 3.13 26.46 1.05
C ILE A 452 4.36 27.35 0.87
N TYR A 453 4.62 27.81 -0.34
CA TYR A 453 5.74 28.70 -0.67
C TYR A 453 5.66 30.04 0.08
N HIS A 454 4.46 30.62 0.20
CA HIS A 454 4.21 31.87 0.93
C HIS A 454 3.96 31.69 2.44
N GLN A 455 3.86 30.45 2.93
CA GLN A 455 3.62 30.12 4.34
C GLN A 455 4.62 29.05 4.80
N PRO A 456 5.92 29.38 4.90
CA PRO A 456 6.98 28.42 5.21
C PRO A 456 6.79 27.68 6.53
N GLU A 457 6.10 28.28 7.52
CA GLU A 457 5.75 27.68 8.80
C GLU A 457 4.85 26.43 8.66
N LEU A 458 4.11 26.30 7.57
CA LEU A 458 3.28 25.11 7.31
C LEU A 458 4.12 23.84 7.26
N ILE A 459 5.31 23.88 6.64
CA ILE A 459 6.19 22.72 6.55
C ILE A 459 6.63 22.26 7.93
N GLN A 460 7.04 23.20 8.78
CA GLN A 460 7.46 22.87 10.14
C GLN A 460 6.29 22.29 10.95
N LYS A 461 5.11 22.91 10.89
CA LYS A 461 3.91 22.43 11.58
C LYS A 461 3.53 21.01 11.14
N LEU A 462 3.48 20.74 9.83
CA LEU A 462 3.14 19.42 9.29
C LEU A 462 4.17 18.36 9.70
N SER A 463 5.46 18.71 9.67
CA SER A 463 6.54 17.83 10.11
C SER A 463 6.47 17.51 11.61
N GLN A 464 6.14 18.48 12.44
CA GLN A 464 5.90 18.29 13.88
C GLN A 464 4.71 17.35 14.12
N ASN A 465 3.63 17.51 13.36
CA ASN A 465 2.48 16.63 13.43
C ASN A 465 2.88 15.17 13.14
N LEU A 466 3.69 14.93 12.10
CA LEU A 466 4.20 13.59 11.79
C LEU A 466 5.09 13.03 12.90
N ALA A 467 5.97 13.86 13.47
CA ALA A 467 6.85 13.47 14.57
C ALA A 467 6.08 13.07 15.84
N ALA A 468 4.95 13.73 16.10
CA ALA A 468 4.08 13.44 17.24
C ALA A 468 3.11 12.27 16.98
N SER A 469 3.07 11.72 15.76
CA SER A 469 2.16 10.63 15.43
C SER A 469 2.62 9.29 16.04
N GLU A 470 1.65 8.50 16.51
CA GLU A 470 1.89 7.10 16.82
C GLU A 470 2.29 6.34 15.56
N LYS A 471 3.37 5.55 15.66
CA LYS A 471 3.88 4.77 14.53
C LYS A 471 3.11 3.46 14.33
N THR A 472 1.79 3.52 14.44
CA THR A 472 0.90 2.35 14.28
C THR A 472 0.97 1.72 12.89
N TYR A 473 1.52 2.42 11.92
CA TYR A 473 1.76 1.94 10.56
C TYR A 473 3.00 1.05 10.41
N LEU A 474 3.78 0.80 11.47
CA LEU A 474 4.91 -0.13 11.43
C LEU A 474 4.45 -1.57 11.26
N GLN A 475 5.28 -2.38 10.60
CA GLN A 475 4.97 -3.77 10.30
C GLN A 475 4.70 -4.59 11.57
N SER A 476 5.42 -4.35 12.66
CA SER A 476 5.20 -5.00 13.96
C SER A 476 3.75 -4.86 14.45
N HIS A 477 3.17 -3.66 14.41
CA HIS A 477 1.77 -3.44 14.81
C HIS A 477 0.77 -4.10 13.86
N GLN A 478 1.07 -4.14 12.57
CA GLN A 478 0.13 -4.71 11.60
C GLN A 478 0.14 -6.23 11.64
N ILE A 479 1.29 -6.85 11.92
CA ILE A 479 1.40 -8.31 12.02
C ILE A 479 0.65 -8.85 13.23
N GLU A 480 0.62 -8.13 14.35
CA GLU A 480 -0.16 -8.50 15.53
C GLU A 480 -1.67 -8.57 15.22
N LYS A 481 -2.19 -7.56 14.51
CA LYS A 481 -3.59 -7.54 14.05
C LYS A 481 -3.88 -8.72 13.12
N LEU A 482 -2.97 -9.01 12.21
CA LEU A 482 -3.09 -10.10 11.25
C LEU A 482 -3.09 -11.46 11.96
N LEU A 483 -2.17 -11.68 12.91
CA LEU A 483 -2.10 -12.91 13.70
C LEU A 483 -3.34 -13.12 14.55
N LYS A 484 -3.86 -12.07 15.18
CA LYS A 484 -5.12 -12.14 15.91
C LYS A 484 -6.26 -12.64 15.01
N LEU A 485 -6.33 -12.12 13.77
CA LEU A 485 -7.32 -12.54 12.78
C LEU A 485 -7.12 -14.00 12.36
N TYR A 486 -5.89 -14.43 12.10
CA TYR A 486 -5.57 -15.80 11.70
C TYR A 486 -5.97 -16.81 12.79
N ARG A 487 -5.66 -16.50 14.06
CA ARG A 487 -6.03 -17.36 15.22
C ARG A 487 -7.52 -17.49 15.44
N GLN A 488 -8.32 -16.51 15.01
CA GLN A 488 -9.78 -16.59 15.07
C GLN A 488 -10.37 -17.53 14.02
N LEU A 489 -9.63 -17.84 12.99
CA LEU A 489 -10.09 -18.67 11.88
C LEU A 489 -9.55 -20.10 11.92
N SER A 490 -8.37 -20.30 12.49
CA SER A 490 -7.69 -21.59 12.67
C SER A 490 -8.01 -22.18 14.07
#